data_355e3b54c81a21c65f366e745d9faadb
#
_entry.id   355e3b54c81a21c65f366e745d9faadb
#
_cell.length_a   1.000
_cell.length_b   1.000
_cell.length_c   1.000
_cell.angle_alpha   90.00
_cell.angle_beta   90.00
_cell.angle_gamma   90.00
#
_symmetry.space_group_name_H-M   'P 1'
#
loop_
_entity.id
_entity.type
_entity.pdbx_description
1 polymer ?
#
loop_
_entity_poly.entity_id
_entity_poly.type
_entity_poly.pdbx_seq_one_letter_code
_entity_poly.pdbx_strand_id
1 'polypeptide(L)'
;MNRRLLLSAPLVAAALVGLPSPGQAQVDPSRATAFIQGAGNELVAAINDPRLDLATRRDRVAATLRRTIDVEGTGRFILGRYARQASAAELAEYNRLFDDIIVRNLSARFGEYRGVKFSLGRSQQRTEEDVLVNTIVERPSTPAFSLDWRVSEVGGQPRVVDVIAEGTSLRLTTRSEYSAVIQRNGGRVASLLEAMRNQIAQLAAREGRG
;
A
#
# COMPACT_ATOMS: atom_id res chain seq x y z
N MET A 1 -29.11 -67.82 42.83
CA MET A 1 -29.72 -67.33 41.54
C MET A 1 -29.46 -65.85 41.40
N ASN A 2 -28.33 -65.46 40.78
CA ASN A 2 -27.95 -64.04 40.63
C ASN A 2 -27.96 -63.70 39.16
N ARG A 3 -28.95 -62.92 38.75
CA ARG A 3 -29.02 -62.30 37.40
C ARG A 3 -28.23 -61.01 37.42
N ARG A 4 -27.07 -60.98 36.77
CA ARG A 4 -26.33 -59.76 36.44
C ARG A 4 -26.89 -59.13 35.16
N LEU A 5 -27.51 -57.97 35.28
CA LEU A 5 -27.89 -57.12 34.18
C LEU A 5 -26.65 -56.29 33.69
N LEU A 6 -26.23 -56.59 32.49
CA LEU A 6 -25.20 -55.80 31.81
C LEU A 6 -25.90 -54.63 31.12
N LEU A 7 -25.65 -53.42 31.59
CA LEU A 7 -26.02 -52.13 30.92
C LEU A 7 -24.96 -51.80 29.94
N SER A 8 -25.25 -51.94 28.66
CA SER A 8 -24.42 -51.42 27.53
C SER A 8 -24.78 -49.98 27.29
N ALA A 9 -23.83 -49.04 27.54
CA ALA A 9 -23.93 -47.63 27.18
C ALA A 9 -23.46 -47.43 25.73
N PRO A 10 -24.20 -46.70 24.90
CA PRO A 10 -23.71 -46.36 23.55
C PRO A 10 -22.71 -45.22 23.64
N LEU A 11 -21.53 -45.44 23.06
CA LEU A 11 -20.48 -44.44 22.87
C LEU A 11 -20.92 -43.53 21.71
N VAL A 12 -21.38 -42.32 22.02
CA VAL A 12 -21.64 -41.30 21.01
C VAL A 12 -20.30 -40.64 20.62
N ALA A 13 -19.77 -41.05 19.49
CA ALA A 13 -18.62 -40.39 18.87
C ALA A 13 -19.06 -39.04 18.29
N ALA A 14 -18.77 -37.94 18.99
CA ALA A 14 -18.94 -36.61 18.48
C ALA A 14 -17.86 -36.34 17.40
N ALA A 15 -18.24 -36.38 16.13
CA ALA A 15 -17.41 -35.93 15.05
C ALA A 15 -17.26 -34.39 15.13
N LEU A 16 -16.10 -33.95 15.58
CA LEU A 16 -15.69 -32.52 15.46
C LEU A 16 -15.51 -32.22 13.97
N VAL A 17 -16.55 -31.66 13.34
CA VAL A 17 -16.46 -31.03 12.05
C VAL A 17 -15.62 -29.75 12.25
N GLY A 18 -14.34 -29.83 11.93
CA GLY A 18 -13.47 -28.67 11.91
C GLY A 18 -14.03 -27.63 10.93
N LEU A 19 -14.50 -26.50 11.45
CA LEU A 19 -14.83 -25.34 10.63
C LEU A 19 -13.54 -24.90 9.93
N PRO A 20 -13.54 -24.69 8.60
CA PRO A 20 -12.38 -24.16 7.92
C PRO A 20 -12.10 -22.79 8.52
N SER A 21 -10.91 -22.62 9.10
CA SER A 21 -10.38 -21.30 9.46
C SER A 21 -10.45 -20.44 8.20
N PRO A 22 -10.88 -19.15 8.29
CA PRO A 22 -10.76 -18.23 7.17
C PRO A 22 -9.28 -18.10 6.85
N GLY A 23 -8.80 -18.89 5.89
CA GLY A 23 -7.46 -18.76 5.34
C GLY A 23 -7.30 -17.34 4.85
N GLN A 24 -6.27 -16.63 5.29
CA GLN A 24 -5.90 -15.38 4.68
C GLN A 24 -5.69 -15.69 3.20
N ALA A 25 -6.47 -15.01 2.35
CA ALA A 25 -6.43 -15.30 0.93
C ALA A 25 -5.03 -14.93 0.41
N GLN A 26 -4.32 -15.95 -0.04
CA GLN A 26 -2.98 -15.81 -0.59
C GLN A 26 -3.08 -15.12 -1.95
N VAL A 27 -2.33 -14.04 -2.15
CA VAL A 27 -2.25 -13.42 -3.48
C VAL A 27 -1.53 -14.35 -4.43
N ASP A 28 -2.21 -14.76 -5.49
CA ASP A 28 -1.59 -15.50 -6.59
C ASP A 28 -0.59 -14.60 -7.35
N PRO A 29 0.66 -15.05 -7.60
CA PRO A 29 1.66 -14.26 -8.32
C PRO A 29 1.21 -13.78 -9.70
N SER A 30 0.41 -14.57 -10.43
CA SER A 30 -0.12 -14.17 -11.74
C SER A 30 -1.15 -13.04 -11.60
N ARG A 31 -2.00 -13.10 -10.58
CA ARG A 31 -2.99 -12.07 -10.25
C ARG A 31 -2.31 -10.77 -9.81
N ALA A 32 -1.26 -10.86 -8.97
CA ALA A 32 -0.47 -9.70 -8.56
C ALA A 32 0.22 -9.04 -9.76
N THR A 33 0.81 -9.85 -10.65
CA THR A 33 1.48 -9.38 -11.86
C THR A 33 0.50 -8.69 -12.82
N ALA A 34 -0.66 -9.29 -13.09
CA ALA A 34 -1.69 -8.70 -13.92
C ALA A 34 -2.24 -7.39 -13.33
N PHE A 35 -2.38 -7.31 -12.00
CA PHE A 35 -2.79 -6.11 -11.29
C PHE A 35 -1.78 -4.96 -11.46
N ILE A 36 -0.48 -5.21 -11.27
CA ILE A 36 0.57 -4.21 -11.46
C ILE A 36 0.67 -3.80 -12.93
N GLN A 37 0.55 -4.75 -13.87
CA GLN A 37 0.53 -4.44 -15.30
C GLN A 37 -0.63 -3.52 -15.65
N GLY A 38 -1.83 -3.78 -15.17
CA GLY A 38 -3.01 -2.95 -15.39
C GLY A 38 -2.81 -1.54 -14.85
N ALA A 39 -2.39 -1.42 -13.59
CA ALA A 39 -2.11 -0.12 -12.96
C ALA A 39 -1.01 0.66 -13.69
N GLY A 40 0.08 -0.01 -14.08
CA GLY A 40 1.18 0.59 -14.84
C GLY A 40 0.72 1.12 -16.20
N ASN A 41 -0.07 0.34 -16.94
CA ASN A 41 -0.62 0.75 -18.23
C ASN A 41 -1.51 1.98 -18.11
N GLU A 42 -2.39 2.03 -17.08
CA GLU A 42 -3.24 3.20 -16.82
C GLU A 42 -2.41 4.45 -16.49
N LEU A 43 -1.39 4.32 -15.64
CA LEU A 43 -0.49 5.42 -15.30
C LEU A 43 0.24 5.93 -16.54
N VAL A 44 0.86 5.06 -17.32
CA VAL A 44 1.57 5.42 -18.55
C VAL A 44 0.63 6.07 -19.56
N ALA A 45 -0.58 5.56 -19.73
CA ALA A 45 -1.58 6.16 -20.61
C ALA A 45 -1.96 7.57 -20.15
N ALA A 46 -2.20 7.77 -18.84
CA ALA A 46 -2.52 9.09 -18.30
C ALA A 46 -1.36 10.09 -18.45
N ILE A 47 -0.13 9.66 -18.19
CA ILE A 47 1.07 10.51 -18.27
C ILE A 47 1.37 10.95 -19.71
N ASN A 48 1.22 10.02 -20.65
CA ASN A 48 1.60 10.24 -22.06
C ASN A 48 0.47 10.82 -22.93
N ASP A 49 -0.77 10.96 -22.43
CA ASP A 49 -1.88 11.51 -23.21
C ASP A 49 -1.66 13.02 -23.49
N PRO A 50 -1.40 13.41 -24.76
CA PRO A 50 -1.14 14.81 -25.10
C PRO A 50 -2.38 15.70 -25.01
N ARG A 51 -3.58 15.11 -24.94
CA ARG A 51 -4.86 15.83 -24.88
C ARG A 51 -5.21 16.30 -23.49
N LEU A 52 -4.52 15.74 -22.46
CA LEU A 52 -4.77 16.09 -21.07
C LEU A 52 -3.95 17.32 -20.67
N ASP A 53 -4.63 18.29 -20.08
CA ASP A 53 -3.95 19.33 -19.31
C ASP A 53 -3.31 18.75 -18.05
N LEU A 54 -2.48 19.53 -17.39
CA LEU A 54 -1.69 19.09 -16.23
C LEU A 54 -2.60 18.70 -15.05
N ALA A 55 -3.70 19.44 -14.81
CA ALA A 55 -4.63 19.16 -13.72
C ALA A 55 -5.35 17.84 -13.93
N THR A 56 -5.98 17.65 -15.09
CA THR A 56 -6.68 16.41 -15.45
C THR A 56 -5.73 15.19 -15.43
N ARG A 57 -4.49 15.37 -15.86
CA ARG A 57 -3.48 14.31 -15.79
C ARG A 57 -3.17 13.93 -14.35
N ARG A 58 -2.94 14.90 -13.47
CA ARG A 58 -2.72 14.67 -12.03
C ARG A 58 -3.89 13.96 -11.40
N ASP A 59 -5.11 14.34 -11.71
CA ASP A 59 -6.33 13.70 -11.18
C ASP A 59 -6.45 12.24 -11.61
N ARG A 60 -6.15 11.92 -12.87
CA ARG A 60 -6.16 10.53 -13.35
C ARG A 60 -5.08 9.68 -12.67
N VAL A 61 -3.87 10.20 -12.57
CA VAL A 61 -2.78 9.55 -11.83
C VAL A 61 -3.18 9.33 -10.38
N ALA A 62 -3.72 10.35 -9.71
CA ALA A 62 -4.19 10.28 -8.33
C ALA A 62 -5.26 9.19 -8.14
N ALA A 63 -6.24 9.15 -9.03
CA ALA A 63 -7.31 8.13 -9.00
C ALA A 63 -6.75 6.71 -9.16
N THR A 64 -5.82 6.49 -10.09
CA THR A 64 -5.17 5.19 -10.27
C THR A 64 -4.37 4.79 -9.02
N LEU A 65 -3.59 5.70 -8.45
CA LEU A 65 -2.80 5.43 -7.24
C LEU A 65 -3.69 5.05 -6.04
N ARG A 66 -4.79 5.77 -5.80
CA ARG A 66 -5.74 5.45 -4.72
C ARG A 66 -6.41 4.08 -4.88
N ARG A 67 -6.67 3.65 -6.12
CA ARG A 67 -7.20 2.30 -6.38
C ARG A 67 -6.14 1.21 -6.24
N THR A 68 -4.87 1.56 -6.45
CA THR A 68 -3.76 0.60 -6.46
C THR A 68 -3.15 0.41 -5.09
N ILE A 69 -2.97 1.47 -4.31
CA ILE A 69 -2.29 1.45 -3.01
C ILE A 69 -3.30 1.23 -1.88
N ASP A 70 -2.96 0.38 -0.93
CA ASP A 70 -3.62 0.33 0.37
C ASP A 70 -3.12 1.49 1.24
N VAL A 71 -3.70 2.67 1.03
CA VAL A 71 -3.29 3.89 1.75
C VAL A 71 -3.56 3.76 3.24
N GLU A 72 -4.73 3.24 3.63
CA GLU A 72 -5.12 3.12 5.03
C GLU A 72 -4.24 2.12 5.80
N GLY A 73 -4.10 0.88 5.29
CA GLY A 73 -3.28 -0.14 5.93
C GLY A 73 -1.80 0.25 5.97
N THR A 74 -1.28 0.83 4.88
CA THR A 74 0.08 1.35 4.82
C THR A 74 0.29 2.49 5.82
N GLY A 75 -0.63 3.44 5.90
CA GLY A 75 -0.59 4.55 6.85
C GLY A 75 -0.60 4.06 8.29
N ARG A 76 -1.48 3.11 8.62
CA ARG A 76 -1.54 2.48 9.96
C ARG A 76 -0.25 1.76 10.31
N PHE A 77 0.35 1.04 9.36
CA PHE A 77 1.64 0.38 9.55
C PHE A 77 2.76 1.41 9.83
N ILE A 78 2.80 2.51 9.08
CA ILE A 78 3.78 3.59 9.22
C ILE A 78 3.66 4.25 10.59
N LEU A 79 2.46 4.60 11.03
CA LEU A 79 2.22 5.20 12.34
C LEU A 79 2.55 4.23 13.49
N GLY A 80 2.42 2.92 13.26
CA GLY A 80 2.84 1.84 14.16
C GLY A 80 2.23 1.94 15.55
N ARG A 81 3.07 1.91 16.59
CA ARG A 81 2.61 2.00 17.99
C ARG A 81 1.84 3.28 18.30
N TYR A 82 2.13 4.36 17.60
CA TYR A 82 1.47 5.66 17.82
C TYR A 82 0.02 5.67 17.34
N ALA A 83 -0.39 4.75 16.47
CA ALA A 83 -1.79 4.59 16.07
C ALA A 83 -2.72 4.26 17.26
N ARG A 84 -2.19 3.57 18.29
CA ARG A 84 -2.95 3.26 19.51
C ARG A 84 -2.97 4.39 20.53
N GLN A 85 -2.09 5.39 20.37
CA GLN A 85 -1.98 6.55 21.27
C GLN A 85 -2.75 7.76 20.72
N ALA A 86 -2.95 7.79 19.40
CA ALA A 86 -3.66 8.84 18.72
C ALA A 86 -5.17 8.78 19.04
N SER A 87 -5.79 9.93 19.18
CA SER A 87 -7.24 10.08 19.22
C SER A 87 -7.86 9.73 17.85
N ALA A 88 -9.16 9.45 17.82
CA ALA A 88 -9.88 9.19 16.58
C ALA A 88 -9.77 10.36 15.59
N ALA A 89 -9.80 11.61 16.09
CA ALA A 89 -9.64 12.81 15.28
C ALA A 89 -8.23 12.91 14.66
N GLU A 90 -7.17 12.63 15.44
CA GLU A 90 -5.80 12.62 14.94
C GLU A 90 -5.58 11.53 13.91
N LEU A 91 -6.17 10.33 14.08
CA LEU A 91 -6.09 9.25 13.09
C LEU A 91 -6.80 9.62 11.78
N ALA A 92 -7.99 10.22 11.87
CA ALA A 92 -8.72 10.66 10.69
C ALA A 92 -7.95 11.74 9.92
N GLU A 93 -7.36 12.71 10.64
CA GLU A 93 -6.53 13.73 10.04
C GLU A 93 -5.25 13.15 9.44
N TYR A 94 -4.57 12.25 10.15
CA TYR A 94 -3.39 11.56 9.67
C TYR A 94 -3.65 10.85 8.34
N ASN A 95 -4.71 10.06 8.24
CA ASN A 95 -5.05 9.32 7.04
C ASN A 95 -5.31 10.26 5.85
N ARG A 96 -6.01 11.37 6.08
CA ARG A 96 -6.26 12.39 5.04
C ARG A 96 -4.96 13.05 4.57
N LEU A 97 -4.09 13.46 5.51
CA LEU A 97 -2.80 14.08 5.18
C LEU A 97 -1.86 13.08 4.49
N PHE A 98 -1.88 11.82 4.91
CA PHE A 98 -1.05 10.77 4.32
C PHE A 98 -1.46 10.46 2.88
N ASP A 99 -2.77 10.34 2.59
CA ASP A 99 -3.29 10.21 1.21
C ASP A 99 -2.83 11.40 0.34
N ASP A 100 -2.99 12.63 0.83
CA ASP A 100 -2.61 13.83 0.08
C ASP A 100 -1.11 13.88 -0.19
N ILE A 101 -0.26 13.54 0.78
CA ILE A 101 1.20 13.48 0.61
C ILE A 101 1.60 12.44 -0.43
N ILE A 102 1.06 11.22 -0.37
CA ILE A 102 1.37 10.17 -1.35
C ILE A 102 0.99 10.63 -2.75
N VAL A 103 -0.24 11.10 -2.90
CA VAL A 103 -0.76 11.54 -4.20
C VAL A 103 0.07 12.69 -4.77
N ARG A 104 0.36 13.74 -3.97
CA ARG A 104 1.14 14.90 -4.42
C ARG A 104 2.58 14.52 -4.78
N ASN A 105 3.26 13.75 -3.92
CA ASN A 105 4.64 13.31 -4.19
C ASN A 105 4.76 12.52 -5.49
N LEU A 106 3.80 11.64 -5.76
CA LEU A 106 3.82 10.83 -6.98
C LEU A 106 3.36 11.65 -8.19
N SER A 107 2.30 12.45 -8.07
CA SER A 107 1.79 13.27 -9.17
C SER A 107 2.79 14.34 -9.61
N ALA A 108 3.51 14.98 -8.68
CA ALA A 108 4.55 15.94 -9.01
C ALA A 108 5.68 15.30 -9.86
N ARG A 109 6.08 14.09 -9.51
CA ARG A 109 7.09 13.34 -10.27
C ARG A 109 6.59 12.92 -11.65
N PHE A 110 5.33 12.52 -11.78
CA PHE A 110 4.75 12.07 -13.04
C PHE A 110 4.49 13.22 -14.05
N GLY A 111 4.29 14.45 -13.59
CA GLY A 111 4.16 15.62 -14.47
C GLY A 111 5.42 15.91 -15.29
N GLU A 112 6.58 15.46 -14.81
CA GLU A 112 7.89 15.65 -15.44
C GLU A 112 8.25 14.54 -16.46
N TYR A 113 7.47 13.45 -16.53
CA TYR A 113 7.88 12.22 -17.24
C TYR A 113 7.08 11.94 -18.51
N ARG A 114 7.07 12.87 -19.49
CA ARG A 114 6.56 12.53 -20.83
C ARG A 114 7.46 11.48 -21.49
N GLY A 115 6.84 10.52 -22.20
CA GLY A 115 7.56 9.46 -22.88
C GLY A 115 8.02 8.33 -21.95
N VAL A 116 7.43 8.23 -20.75
CA VAL A 116 7.70 7.13 -19.82
C VAL A 116 7.24 5.80 -20.44
N LYS A 117 8.07 4.77 -20.29
CA LYS A 117 7.75 3.38 -20.60
C LYS A 117 7.85 2.55 -19.33
N PHE A 118 7.09 1.50 -19.31
CA PHE A 118 6.99 0.59 -18.18
C PHE A 118 6.98 -0.84 -18.70
N SER A 119 7.78 -1.70 -18.11
CA SER A 119 7.81 -3.13 -18.39
C SER A 119 7.85 -3.93 -17.11
N LEU A 120 7.23 -5.12 -17.15
CA LEU A 120 7.32 -6.08 -16.05
C LEU A 120 8.68 -6.79 -16.05
N GLY A 121 9.23 -6.96 -14.86
CA GLY A 121 10.33 -7.86 -14.59
C GLY A 121 9.83 -9.18 -13.99
N ARG A 122 10.58 -9.71 -13.02
CA ARG A 122 10.22 -10.94 -12.31
C ARG A 122 9.13 -10.71 -11.28
N SER A 123 8.27 -11.72 -11.06
CA SER A 123 7.41 -11.80 -9.90
C SER A 123 7.88 -12.94 -8.99
N GLN A 124 7.85 -12.70 -7.68
CA GLN A 124 8.31 -13.67 -6.70
C GLN A 124 7.40 -13.67 -5.48
N GLN A 125 6.92 -14.85 -5.09
CA GLN A 125 6.28 -15.02 -3.79
C GLN A 125 7.32 -14.73 -2.71
N ARG A 126 7.01 -13.79 -1.82
CA ARG A 126 7.90 -13.39 -0.74
C ARG A 126 7.53 -14.05 0.58
N THR A 127 6.25 -14.04 0.90
CA THR A 127 5.65 -14.73 2.05
C THR A 127 4.34 -15.36 1.60
N GLU A 128 3.64 -16.07 2.48
CA GLU A 128 2.29 -16.56 2.18
C GLU A 128 1.30 -15.42 1.89
N GLU A 129 1.57 -14.21 2.39
CA GLU A 129 0.66 -13.08 2.35
C GLU A 129 0.99 -12.08 1.23
N ASP A 130 2.19 -12.10 0.66
CA ASP A 130 2.62 -11.08 -0.31
C ASP A 130 3.51 -11.59 -1.45
N VAL A 131 3.38 -10.90 -2.58
CA VAL A 131 4.16 -11.09 -3.80
C VAL A 131 4.94 -9.82 -4.10
N LEU A 132 6.22 -9.96 -4.45
CA LEU A 132 7.00 -8.89 -5.08
C LEU A 132 6.85 -8.98 -6.59
N VAL A 133 6.41 -7.88 -7.20
CA VAL A 133 6.36 -7.72 -8.66
C VAL A 133 7.37 -6.67 -9.05
N ASN A 134 8.40 -7.07 -9.76
CA ASN A 134 9.43 -6.15 -10.27
C ASN A 134 8.95 -5.43 -11.52
N THR A 135 9.34 -4.17 -11.67
CA THR A 135 9.09 -3.37 -12.86
C THR A 135 10.32 -2.55 -13.22
N ILE A 136 10.49 -2.31 -14.51
CA ILE A 136 11.52 -1.43 -15.05
C ILE A 136 10.81 -0.20 -15.62
N VAL A 137 11.22 0.97 -15.17
CA VAL A 137 10.71 2.26 -15.65
C VAL A 137 11.80 2.95 -16.46
N GLU A 138 11.48 3.23 -17.71
CA GLU A 138 12.35 3.95 -18.64
C GLU A 138 11.82 5.35 -18.85
N ARG A 139 12.72 6.31 -18.90
CA ARG A 139 12.44 7.73 -19.15
C ARG A 139 13.40 8.26 -20.20
N PRO A 140 12.96 9.19 -21.04
CA PRO A 140 13.88 9.84 -21.97
C PRO A 140 15.04 10.51 -21.22
N SER A 141 16.24 10.37 -21.74
CA SER A 141 17.46 11.05 -21.26
C SER A 141 17.91 10.73 -19.82
N THR A 142 17.35 9.69 -19.19
CA THR A 142 17.78 9.26 -17.85
C THR A 142 17.92 7.73 -17.81
N PRO A 143 18.83 7.18 -16.99
CA PRO A 143 18.92 5.74 -16.83
C PRO A 143 17.59 5.12 -16.40
N ALA A 144 17.31 3.92 -16.90
CA ALA A 144 16.20 3.11 -16.41
C ALA A 144 16.41 2.77 -14.94
N PHE A 145 15.33 2.67 -14.18
CA PHE A 145 15.37 2.25 -12.78
C PHE A 145 14.34 1.16 -12.52
N SER A 146 14.61 0.37 -11.48
CA SER A 146 13.78 -0.76 -11.09
C SER A 146 13.01 -0.44 -9.82
N LEU A 147 11.75 -0.90 -9.78
CA LEU A 147 10.90 -0.85 -8.59
C LEU A 147 10.35 -2.26 -8.32
N ASP A 148 10.34 -2.66 -7.06
CA ASP A 148 9.62 -3.84 -6.61
C ASP A 148 8.35 -3.41 -5.87
N TRP A 149 7.21 -3.86 -6.37
CA TRP A 149 5.90 -3.61 -5.80
C TRP A 149 5.53 -4.77 -4.90
N ARG A 150 5.35 -4.50 -3.62
CA ARG A 150 4.84 -5.49 -2.69
C ARG A 150 3.31 -5.49 -2.73
N VAL A 151 2.74 -6.57 -3.22
CA VAL A 151 1.30 -6.74 -3.41
C VAL A 151 0.78 -7.75 -2.39
N SER A 152 -0.26 -7.37 -1.66
CA SER A 152 -0.99 -8.23 -0.72
C SER A 152 -2.48 -8.22 -1.06
N GLU A 153 -3.21 -9.19 -0.57
CA GLU A 153 -4.67 -9.19 -0.67
C GLU A 153 -5.28 -8.39 0.49
N VAL A 154 -6.06 -7.36 0.17
CA VAL A 154 -6.73 -6.50 1.13
C VAL A 154 -8.20 -6.43 0.77
N GLY A 155 -9.07 -6.92 1.65
CA GLY A 155 -10.51 -6.97 1.38
C GLY A 155 -10.90 -7.78 0.14
N GLY A 156 -10.18 -8.88 -0.15
CA GLY A 156 -10.42 -9.74 -1.31
C GLY A 156 -9.90 -9.18 -2.65
N GLN A 157 -9.11 -8.11 -2.61
CA GLN A 157 -8.54 -7.47 -3.79
C GLN A 157 -7.03 -7.28 -3.64
N PRO A 158 -6.23 -7.45 -4.71
CA PRO A 158 -4.83 -7.12 -4.69
C PRO A 158 -4.64 -5.62 -4.45
N ARG A 159 -3.70 -5.27 -3.58
CA ARG A 159 -3.31 -3.90 -3.26
C ARG A 159 -1.79 -3.81 -3.09
N VAL A 160 -1.21 -2.70 -3.49
CA VAL A 160 0.17 -2.37 -3.17
C VAL A 160 0.25 -1.93 -1.72
N VAL A 161 1.06 -2.61 -0.93
CA VAL A 161 1.29 -2.32 0.50
C VAL A 161 2.69 -1.78 0.78
N ASP A 162 3.59 -1.80 -0.19
CA ASP A 162 4.93 -1.20 -0.13
C ASP A 162 5.52 -1.04 -1.53
N VAL A 163 6.44 -0.11 -1.67
CA VAL A 163 7.28 0.06 -2.86
C VAL A 163 8.73 0.02 -2.40
N ILE A 164 9.54 -0.79 -3.07
CA ILE A 164 10.96 -0.94 -2.80
C ILE A 164 11.72 -0.35 -3.99
N ALA A 165 12.46 0.70 -3.74
CA ALA A 165 13.31 1.37 -4.72
C ALA A 165 14.77 1.16 -4.34
N GLU A 166 15.59 0.63 -5.26
CA GLU A 166 17.01 0.37 -5.02
C GLU A 166 17.26 -0.45 -3.73
N GLY A 167 16.40 -1.44 -3.47
CA GLY A 167 16.48 -2.29 -2.28
C GLY A 167 15.94 -1.67 -0.98
N THR A 168 15.48 -0.42 -1.02
CA THR A 168 14.99 0.32 0.15
C THR A 168 13.45 0.36 0.16
N SER A 169 12.84 -0.15 1.22
CA SER A 169 11.38 -0.08 1.45
C SER A 169 10.97 1.34 1.81
N LEU A 170 10.12 1.95 0.99
CA LEU A 170 9.59 3.29 1.24
C LEU A 170 8.72 3.32 2.49
N ARG A 171 7.94 2.27 2.73
CA ARG A 171 7.09 2.14 3.91
C ARG A 171 7.90 2.11 5.21
N LEU A 172 9.02 1.36 5.24
CA LEU A 172 9.89 1.28 6.42
C LEU A 172 10.65 2.58 6.65
N THR A 173 11.14 3.22 5.59
CA THR A 173 11.81 4.51 5.66
C THR A 173 10.88 5.58 6.23
N THR A 174 9.68 5.72 5.66
CA THR A 174 8.67 6.68 6.13
C THR A 174 8.27 6.41 7.60
N ARG A 175 8.14 5.13 7.98
CA ARG A 175 7.87 4.76 9.39
C ARG A 175 8.99 5.25 10.33
N SER A 176 10.24 5.08 9.93
CA SER A 176 11.39 5.55 10.72
C SER A 176 11.39 7.08 10.87
N GLU A 177 11.16 7.79 9.76
CA GLU A 177 11.10 9.25 9.73
C GLU A 177 9.97 9.80 10.60
N TYR A 178 8.75 9.27 10.46
CA TYR A 178 7.58 9.72 11.22
C TYR A 178 7.73 9.39 12.70
N SER A 179 8.25 8.21 13.02
CA SER A 179 8.56 7.84 14.41
C SER A 179 9.58 8.79 15.03
N ALA A 180 10.62 9.19 14.29
CA ALA A 180 11.62 10.13 14.75
C ALA A 180 11.04 11.53 15.00
N VAL A 181 10.11 12.01 14.15
CA VAL A 181 9.40 13.28 14.37
C VAL A 181 8.59 13.23 15.66
N ILE A 182 7.79 12.17 15.86
CA ILE A 182 6.96 12.02 17.06
C ILE A 182 7.85 11.94 18.32
N GLN A 183 8.91 11.12 18.30
CA GLN A 183 9.80 10.94 19.45
C GLN A 183 10.50 12.23 19.86
N ARG A 184 11.05 12.98 18.91
CA ARG A 184 11.73 14.27 19.18
C ARG A 184 10.80 15.33 19.74
N ASN A 185 9.49 15.17 19.58
CA ASN A 185 8.47 16.09 20.06
C ASN A 185 7.64 15.52 21.23
N GLY A 186 8.27 14.72 22.10
CA GLY A 186 7.65 14.23 23.33
C GLY A 186 6.57 13.16 23.11
N GLY A 187 6.64 12.41 22.02
CA GLY A 187 5.69 11.32 21.72
C GLY A 187 4.34 11.78 21.16
N ARG A 188 4.19 13.06 20.81
CA ARG A 188 2.90 13.65 20.40
C ARG A 188 2.64 13.46 18.91
N VAL A 189 1.54 12.80 18.55
CA VAL A 189 1.09 12.62 17.17
C VAL A 189 0.75 13.96 16.52
N ALA A 190 0.21 14.92 17.28
CA ALA A 190 -0.08 16.27 16.80
C ALA A 190 1.13 16.96 16.12
N SER A 191 2.35 16.73 16.62
CA SER A 191 3.58 17.28 16.00
C SER A 191 3.88 16.67 14.64
N LEU A 192 3.55 15.40 14.42
CA LEU A 192 3.63 14.79 13.09
C LEU A 192 2.61 15.40 12.15
N LEU A 193 1.35 15.60 12.62
CA LEU A 193 0.31 16.21 11.78
C LEU A 193 0.69 17.62 11.33
N GLU A 194 1.29 18.41 12.21
CA GLU A 194 1.83 19.73 11.85
C GLU A 194 2.92 19.64 10.79
N ALA A 195 3.89 18.74 10.95
CA ALA A 195 4.94 18.52 9.96
C ALA A 195 4.37 18.08 8.60
N MET A 196 3.33 17.23 8.60
CA MET A 196 2.65 16.78 7.37
C MET A 196 1.90 17.93 6.68
N ARG A 197 1.21 18.80 7.42
CA ARG A 197 0.56 20.02 6.85
C ARG A 197 1.59 20.93 6.20
N ASN A 198 2.72 21.15 6.85
CA ASN A 198 3.81 21.96 6.31
C ASN A 198 4.40 21.34 5.04
N GLN A 199 4.57 20.03 5.00
CA GLN A 199 5.02 19.31 3.81
C GLN A 199 4.03 19.49 2.65
N ILE A 200 2.72 19.33 2.89
CA ILE A 200 1.67 19.53 1.87
C ILE A 200 1.72 20.97 1.33
N ALA A 201 1.84 21.97 2.21
CA ALA A 201 1.95 23.37 1.79
C ALA A 201 3.17 23.61 0.88
N GLN A 202 4.31 22.99 1.20
CA GLN A 202 5.52 23.07 0.36
C GLN A 202 5.33 22.38 -0.99
N LEU A 203 4.68 21.20 -1.03
CA LEU A 203 4.38 20.49 -2.26
C LEU A 203 3.43 21.32 -3.14
N ALA A 204 2.34 21.85 -2.57
CA ALA A 204 1.40 22.71 -3.29
C ALA A 204 2.06 23.97 -3.87
N ALA A 205 2.98 24.60 -3.12
CA ALA A 205 3.73 25.76 -3.60
C ALA A 205 4.70 25.44 -4.77
N ARG A 206 5.18 24.21 -4.87
CA ARG A 206 5.98 23.74 -6.01
C ARG A 206 5.10 23.47 -7.24
N GLU A 207 3.94 22.87 -7.04
CA GLU A 207 2.96 22.58 -8.10
C GLU A 207 2.42 23.84 -8.78
N GLY A 208 2.25 24.94 -8.05
CA GLY A 208 1.79 26.23 -8.57
C GLY A 208 2.86 27.03 -9.35
N ARG A 209 4.13 26.58 -9.33
CA ARG A 209 5.26 27.24 -10.00
C ARG A 209 5.71 26.54 -11.29
N GLY A 210 5.15 25.41 -11.64
CA GLY A 210 5.41 24.63 -12.86
C GLY A 210 4.18 24.59 -13.76
#